data_448fc83122a8280acb06f3975f3887b7
#
_entry.id   448fc83122a8280acb06f3975f3887b7
#
_cell.length_a   1.000
_cell.length_b   1.000
_cell.length_c   1.000
_cell.angle_alpha   90.00
_cell.angle_beta   90.00
_cell.angle_gamma   90.00
#
_symmetry.space_group_name_H-M   'P 1'
#
loop_
_entity.id
_entity.type
_entity.pdbx_description
1 polymer ?
#
loop_
_entity_poly.entity_id
_entity_poly.type
_entity_poly.pdbx_seq_one_letter_code
_entity_poly.pdbx_strand_id
1 'polypeptide(L)'
;MQGLKIAVVGKGGVGKTTIAGTLACILSRRGFKVLAVDADPNANLAYTLGLKAEEADKITPISENWSLIEEKTGVPPESYGGVFRLSFTVDDIIDRYAVDTPCGVSLLVMGVVRSASQGCMCPANALIRSLLRYMLVKMNEVVVADMEAGTEHLGRGTAKHVDYMLVVAEPTLKSLKTAQHIRDLALALGVRNIFLIGNKVMDERDERAIREFAEKKDLQIIGMVPYDPEVREAELSGTPIIFNSPSSSAVCAIEDLCNRLIGSKKA
;
A
#
# COMPACT_ATOMS: atom_id res chain seq x y z
N MET A 1 -18.93 -5.55 -9.75
CA MET A 1 -18.33 -5.97 -8.45
C MET A 1 -17.84 -4.70 -7.80
N GLN A 2 -18.27 -4.35 -6.59
CA GLN A 2 -17.73 -3.17 -5.88
C GLN A 2 -16.23 -3.33 -5.75
N GLY A 3 -15.46 -2.25 -5.98
CA GLY A 3 -14.01 -2.25 -5.96
C GLY A 3 -13.45 -2.78 -4.64
N LEU A 4 -12.39 -3.57 -4.71
CA LEU A 4 -11.69 -4.14 -3.57
C LEU A 4 -10.66 -3.13 -3.04
N LYS A 5 -10.62 -2.88 -1.74
CA LYS A 5 -9.72 -1.92 -1.08
C LYS A 5 -8.72 -2.66 -0.19
N ILE A 6 -7.49 -2.73 -0.63
CA ILE A 6 -6.40 -3.47 0.03
C ILE A 6 -5.35 -2.47 0.50
N ALA A 7 -5.01 -2.51 1.78
CA ALA A 7 -3.86 -1.80 2.33
C ALA A 7 -2.76 -2.82 2.68
N VAL A 8 -1.57 -2.64 2.15
CA VAL A 8 -0.38 -3.44 2.46
C VAL A 8 0.50 -2.62 3.38
N VAL A 9 0.75 -3.11 4.57
CA VAL A 9 1.43 -2.40 5.65
C VAL A 9 2.50 -3.28 6.31
N GLY A 10 3.46 -2.69 6.97
CA GLY A 10 4.50 -3.45 7.68
C GLY A 10 5.75 -2.60 7.92
N LYS A 11 6.70 -3.16 8.66
CA LYS A 11 7.98 -2.50 8.94
C LYS A 11 8.77 -2.20 7.65
N GLY A 12 9.63 -1.19 7.66
CA GLY A 12 10.56 -0.92 6.55
C GLY A 12 11.40 -2.15 6.20
N GLY A 13 11.55 -2.45 4.91
CA GLY A 13 12.39 -3.53 4.39
C GLY A 13 11.78 -4.94 4.41
N VAL A 14 10.56 -5.13 4.92
CA VAL A 14 9.91 -6.47 4.97
C VAL A 14 9.34 -6.96 3.63
N GLY A 15 9.40 -6.15 2.55
CA GLY A 15 8.91 -6.53 1.22
C GLY A 15 7.45 -6.15 0.94
N LYS A 16 6.90 -5.13 1.62
CA LYS A 16 5.55 -4.59 1.37
C LYS A 16 5.35 -4.22 -0.11
N THR A 17 6.24 -3.40 -0.63
CA THR A 17 6.19 -2.87 -2.00
C THR A 17 6.20 -3.98 -3.03
N THR A 18 7.05 -4.99 -2.85
CA THR A 18 7.11 -6.17 -3.73
C THR A 18 5.78 -6.92 -3.72
N ILE A 19 5.18 -7.15 -2.54
CA ILE A 19 3.88 -7.82 -2.40
C ILE A 19 2.77 -6.95 -3.00
N ALA A 20 2.72 -5.65 -2.68
CA ALA A 20 1.69 -4.75 -3.17
C ALA A 20 1.72 -4.62 -4.70
N GLY A 21 2.90 -4.39 -5.29
CA GLY A 21 3.07 -4.26 -6.74
C GLY A 21 2.77 -5.56 -7.47
N THR A 22 3.30 -6.70 -7.01
CA THR A 22 3.03 -8.00 -7.62
C THR A 22 1.53 -8.35 -7.55
N LEU A 23 0.88 -8.11 -6.40
CA LEU A 23 -0.56 -8.30 -6.23
C LEU A 23 -1.37 -7.41 -7.19
N ALA A 24 -0.99 -6.13 -7.34
CA ALA A 24 -1.63 -5.21 -8.27
C ALA A 24 -1.50 -5.68 -9.72
N CYS A 25 -0.29 -6.14 -10.13
CA CYS A 25 -0.06 -6.72 -11.47
C CYS A 25 -0.91 -7.99 -11.71
N ILE A 26 -1.01 -8.90 -10.73
CA ILE A 26 -1.84 -10.10 -10.83
C ILE A 26 -3.31 -9.73 -11.01
N LEU A 27 -3.81 -8.78 -10.23
CA LEU A 27 -5.20 -8.31 -10.32
C LEU A 27 -5.49 -7.67 -11.69
N SER A 28 -4.56 -6.84 -12.20
CA SER A 28 -4.67 -6.25 -13.54
C SER A 28 -4.70 -7.33 -14.64
N ARG A 29 -3.82 -8.33 -14.60
CA ARG A 29 -3.82 -9.46 -15.54
C ARG A 29 -5.11 -10.29 -15.51
N ARG A 30 -5.84 -10.27 -14.39
CA ARG A 30 -7.16 -10.89 -14.25
C ARG A 30 -8.31 -10.03 -14.74
N GLY A 31 -8.01 -8.88 -15.35
CA GLY A 31 -8.99 -7.97 -15.96
C GLY A 31 -9.63 -6.97 -14.98
N PHE A 32 -9.09 -6.84 -13.77
CA PHE A 32 -9.53 -5.78 -12.87
C PHE A 32 -8.89 -4.45 -13.26
N LYS A 33 -9.67 -3.37 -13.17
CA LYS A 33 -9.12 -2.01 -13.20
C LYS A 33 -8.51 -1.71 -11.84
N VAL A 34 -7.19 -1.51 -11.80
CA VAL A 34 -6.42 -1.39 -10.56
C VAL A 34 -5.77 -0.03 -10.46
N LEU A 35 -5.97 0.64 -9.33
CA LEU A 35 -5.22 1.80 -8.89
C LEU A 35 -4.25 1.36 -7.78
N ALA A 36 -2.95 1.43 -8.05
CA ALA A 36 -1.93 1.29 -7.03
C ALA A 36 -1.62 2.66 -6.44
N VAL A 37 -1.50 2.72 -5.12
CA VAL A 37 -1.23 3.95 -4.38
C VAL A 37 0.05 3.78 -3.59
N ASP A 38 1.07 4.56 -3.91
CA ASP A 38 2.31 4.62 -3.15
C ASP A 38 2.19 5.71 -2.07
N ALA A 39 2.03 5.29 -0.83
CA ALA A 39 1.93 6.15 0.34
C ALA A 39 3.08 5.90 1.33
N ASP A 40 4.20 5.36 0.86
CA ASP A 40 5.45 5.23 1.62
C ASP A 40 6.30 6.51 1.45
N PRO A 41 6.99 6.99 2.49
CA PRO A 41 7.93 8.11 2.38
C PRO A 41 9.05 7.90 1.37
N ASN A 42 9.40 6.64 1.13
CA ASN A 42 10.37 6.23 0.13
C ASN A 42 9.62 5.50 -1.00
N ALA A 43 9.00 6.27 -1.87
CA ALA A 43 8.19 5.77 -2.97
C ALA A 43 9.01 4.88 -3.92
N ASN A 44 8.71 3.58 -3.94
CA ASN A 44 9.41 2.59 -4.77
C ASN A 44 8.45 1.71 -5.58
N LEU A 45 7.14 1.92 -5.44
CA LEU A 45 6.13 1.09 -6.10
C LEU A 45 6.20 1.22 -7.63
N ALA A 46 6.62 2.38 -8.13
CA ALA A 46 6.83 2.66 -9.55
C ALA A 46 7.74 1.63 -10.22
N TYR A 47 8.88 1.30 -9.59
CA TYR A 47 9.83 0.33 -10.09
C TYR A 47 9.26 -1.10 -10.08
N THR A 48 8.55 -1.45 -9.01
CA THR A 48 7.89 -2.77 -8.90
C THR A 48 6.80 -2.97 -9.94
N LEU A 49 6.19 -1.89 -10.43
CA LEU A 49 5.18 -1.88 -11.50
C LEU A 49 5.79 -1.73 -12.90
N GLY A 50 7.13 -1.62 -13.02
CA GLY A 50 7.88 -1.68 -14.26
C GLY A 50 8.17 -0.34 -14.91
N LEU A 51 7.98 0.78 -14.23
CA LEU A 51 8.46 2.07 -14.72
C LEU A 51 9.98 2.13 -14.65
N LYS A 52 10.61 2.67 -15.70
CA LYS A 52 12.05 2.91 -15.71
C LYS A 52 12.40 4.06 -14.78
N ALA A 53 13.65 4.11 -14.32
CA ALA A 53 14.11 5.15 -13.41
C ALA A 53 13.84 6.57 -13.95
N GLU A 54 14.10 6.80 -15.25
CA GLU A 54 13.89 8.11 -15.88
C GLU A 54 12.42 8.53 -15.95
N GLU A 55 11.48 7.56 -15.87
CA GLU A 55 10.03 7.81 -15.85
C GLU A 55 9.56 8.00 -14.40
N ALA A 56 10.02 7.14 -13.50
CA ALA A 56 9.69 7.19 -12.06
C ALA A 56 10.17 8.50 -11.41
N ASP A 57 11.38 8.95 -11.75
CA ASP A 57 11.98 10.18 -11.22
C ASP A 57 11.24 11.47 -11.65
N LYS A 58 10.41 11.39 -12.71
CA LYS A 58 9.58 12.52 -13.15
C LYS A 58 8.26 12.63 -12.41
N ILE A 59 7.89 11.60 -11.65
CA ILE A 59 6.64 11.61 -10.90
C ILE A 59 6.79 12.49 -9.67
N THR A 60 6.09 13.62 -9.66
CA THR A 60 6.03 14.47 -8.46
C THR A 60 4.97 13.90 -7.51
N PRO A 61 5.33 13.51 -6.28
CA PRO A 61 4.36 13.06 -5.29
C PRO A 61 3.29 14.14 -5.02
N ILE A 62 2.06 13.72 -4.78
CA ILE A 62 0.95 14.65 -4.49
C ILE A 62 1.26 15.55 -3.30
N SER A 63 1.94 15.02 -2.28
CA SER A 63 2.37 15.78 -1.08
C SER A 63 3.37 16.89 -1.36
N GLU A 64 4.05 16.83 -2.51
CA GLU A 64 5.07 17.79 -2.96
C GLU A 64 4.60 18.65 -4.14
N ASN A 65 3.38 18.42 -4.62
CA ASN A 65 2.79 19.20 -5.70
C ASN A 65 2.17 20.50 -5.17
N TRP A 66 3.02 21.52 -5.04
CA TRP A 66 2.67 22.79 -4.44
C TRP A 66 1.52 23.51 -5.16
N SER A 67 1.52 23.48 -6.47
CA SER A 67 0.46 24.11 -7.28
C SER A 67 -0.90 23.43 -7.09
N LEU A 68 -0.93 22.11 -6.99
CA LEU A 68 -2.14 21.35 -6.71
C LEU A 68 -2.65 21.62 -5.29
N ILE A 69 -1.75 21.65 -4.30
CA ILE A 69 -2.12 21.91 -2.91
C ILE A 69 -2.75 23.29 -2.80
N GLU A 70 -2.16 24.32 -3.41
CA GLU A 70 -2.71 25.68 -3.42
C GLU A 70 -4.04 25.75 -4.19
N GLU A 71 -4.14 25.11 -5.37
CA GLU A 71 -5.38 25.02 -6.15
C GLU A 71 -6.54 24.48 -5.31
N LYS A 72 -6.31 23.37 -4.59
CA LYS A 72 -7.38 22.69 -3.83
C LYS A 72 -7.69 23.36 -2.49
N THR A 73 -6.68 23.86 -1.78
CA THR A 73 -6.84 24.39 -0.42
C THR A 73 -6.99 25.91 -0.37
N GLY A 74 -6.57 26.60 -1.43
CA GLY A 74 -6.63 28.05 -1.54
C GLY A 74 -5.53 28.78 -0.75
N VAL A 75 -4.53 28.06 -0.25
CA VAL A 75 -3.40 28.65 0.50
C VAL A 75 -2.08 27.95 0.13
N PRO A 76 -0.95 28.68 0.16
CA PRO A 76 0.36 28.08 -0.05
C PRO A 76 0.63 26.94 0.94
N PRO A 77 1.36 25.92 0.52
CA PRO A 77 1.61 24.72 1.34
C PRO A 77 2.31 24.96 2.67
N GLU A 78 3.15 25.98 2.74
CA GLU A 78 3.93 26.38 3.93
C GLU A 78 3.12 27.23 4.93
N SER A 79 1.82 27.48 4.68
CA SER A 79 0.96 28.25 5.56
C SER A 79 0.68 27.49 6.87
N TYR A 80 1.50 27.71 7.87
CA TYR A 80 1.27 27.19 9.21
C TYR A 80 0.20 28.03 9.93
N GLY A 81 -0.89 27.38 10.37
CA GLY A 81 -1.92 28.05 11.18
C GLY A 81 -2.89 28.93 10.41
N GLY A 82 -2.85 28.96 9.09
CA GLY A 82 -3.80 29.71 8.26
C GLY A 82 -5.15 29.00 8.15
N VAL A 83 -6.22 29.78 7.93
CA VAL A 83 -7.54 29.24 7.58
C VAL A 83 -7.51 28.84 6.10
N PHE A 84 -7.66 27.56 5.80
CA PHE A 84 -7.73 27.04 4.44
C PHE A 84 -9.04 26.28 4.20
N ARG A 85 -9.36 26.08 2.94
CA ARG A 85 -10.58 25.35 2.57
C ARG A 85 -10.45 23.89 2.96
N LEU A 86 -11.35 23.38 3.79
CA LEU A 86 -11.48 21.97 4.13
C LEU A 86 -12.42 21.21 3.19
N SER A 87 -13.22 21.95 2.38
CA SER A 87 -14.17 21.38 1.43
C SER A 87 -13.66 21.63 0.01
N PHE A 88 -13.09 20.60 -0.59
CA PHE A 88 -12.64 20.58 -1.98
C PHE A 88 -12.87 19.19 -2.59
N THR A 89 -12.98 19.14 -3.91
CA THR A 89 -13.12 17.90 -4.66
C THR A 89 -11.74 17.35 -5.04
N VAL A 90 -11.61 16.04 -5.08
CA VAL A 90 -10.36 15.32 -5.40
C VAL A 90 -10.54 14.27 -6.51
N ASP A 91 -11.74 14.22 -7.10
CA ASP A 91 -12.13 13.29 -8.16
C ASP A 91 -11.31 13.43 -9.44
N ASP A 92 -10.87 14.65 -9.75
CA ASP A 92 -10.04 14.97 -10.90
C ASP A 92 -8.55 14.62 -10.72
N ILE A 93 -8.10 14.41 -9.47
CA ILE A 93 -6.67 14.22 -9.18
C ILE A 93 -6.14 12.94 -9.79
N ILE A 94 -6.92 11.87 -9.73
CA ILE A 94 -6.50 10.57 -10.26
C ILE A 94 -6.32 10.64 -11.77
N ASP A 95 -7.28 11.25 -12.49
CA ASP A 95 -7.22 11.40 -13.94
C ASP A 95 -6.05 12.30 -14.40
N ARG A 96 -5.64 13.24 -13.56
CA ARG A 96 -4.55 14.20 -13.88
C ARG A 96 -3.15 13.70 -13.50
N TYR A 97 -3.03 12.89 -12.46
CA TYR A 97 -1.74 12.59 -11.84
C TYR A 97 -1.45 11.09 -11.71
N ALA A 98 -2.40 10.20 -11.95
CA ALA A 98 -2.09 8.78 -12.04
C ALA A 98 -1.32 8.48 -13.33
N VAL A 99 -0.30 7.63 -13.21
CA VAL A 99 0.56 7.21 -14.33
C VAL A 99 0.26 5.76 -14.67
N ASP A 100 0.06 5.48 -15.95
CA ASP A 100 -0.10 4.11 -16.42
C ASP A 100 1.25 3.38 -16.41
N THR A 101 1.23 2.15 -15.91
CA THR A 101 2.44 1.35 -15.77
C THR A 101 2.46 0.16 -16.76
N PRO A 102 3.64 -0.41 -17.06
CA PRO A 102 3.75 -1.60 -17.90
C PRO A 102 2.94 -2.81 -17.39
N CYS A 103 2.65 -2.87 -16.08
CA CYS A 103 1.77 -3.88 -15.49
C CYS A 103 0.28 -3.70 -15.82
N GLY A 104 -0.11 -2.63 -16.55
CA GLY A 104 -1.51 -2.29 -16.80
C GLY A 104 -2.25 -1.80 -15.54
N VAL A 105 -1.51 -1.25 -14.60
CA VAL A 105 -1.97 -0.68 -13.33
C VAL A 105 -1.78 0.83 -13.40
N SER A 106 -2.78 1.62 -13.00
CA SER A 106 -2.61 3.05 -12.81
C SER A 106 -1.95 3.31 -11.46
N LEU A 107 -0.84 4.04 -11.43
CA LEU A 107 -0.07 4.36 -10.23
C LEU A 107 -0.30 5.81 -9.80
N LEU A 108 -0.64 6.01 -8.54
CA LEU A 108 -0.66 7.34 -7.91
C LEU A 108 0.38 7.39 -6.79
N VAL A 109 1.37 8.26 -6.92
CA VAL A 109 2.38 8.49 -5.88
C VAL A 109 1.88 9.61 -4.97
N MET A 110 1.48 9.25 -3.76
CA MET A 110 0.97 10.22 -2.79
C MET A 110 2.07 10.94 -2.05
N GLY A 111 3.17 10.24 -1.75
CA GLY A 111 4.19 10.73 -0.83
C GLY A 111 3.66 10.89 0.60
N VAL A 112 4.49 11.45 1.47
CA VAL A 112 4.17 11.71 2.88
C VAL A 112 4.53 13.12 3.26
N VAL A 113 3.65 13.79 3.98
CA VAL A 113 3.97 15.11 4.54
C VAL A 113 4.81 14.91 5.80
N ARG A 114 6.10 15.17 5.70
CA ARG A 114 7.03 15.19 6.84
C ARG A 114 6.81 16.47 7.63
N SER A 115 5.81 16.52 8.50
CA SER A 115 5.67 17.65 9.43
C SER A 115 6.50 17.40 10.68
N ALA A 116 7.29 18.40 11.06
CA ALA A 116 8.13 18.37 12.26
C ALA A 116 7.33 18.34 13.58
N SER A 117 6.00 18.43 13.52
CA SER A 117 5.12 18.37 14.67
C SER A 117 3.92 17.46 14.42
N GLN A 118 3.78 16.43 15.23
CA GLN A 118 2.61 15.54 15.23
C GLN A 118 1.34 16.39 15.45
N GLY A 119 0.37 16.23 14.55
CA GLY A 119 -0.92 16.90 14.67
C GLY A 119 -1.09 18.19 13.87
N CYS A 120 -0.13 18.61 13.09
CA CYS A 120 -0.26 19.80 12.25
C CYS A 120 -1.34 19.60 11.17
N MET A 121 -2.40 20.41 11.23
CA MET A 121 -3.41 20.54 10.16
C MET A 121 -2.81 21.39 9.03
N CYS A 122 -1.85 20.86 8.28
CA CYS A 122 -1.35 21.55 7.12
C CYS A 122 -2.19 21.22 5.86
N PRO A 123 -2.25 22.14 4.88
CA PRO A 123 -3.03 21.94 3.65
C PRO A 123 -2.71 20.66 2.91
N ALA A 124 -1.43 20.31 2.81
CA ALA A 124 -0.99 19.06 2.16
C ALA A 124 -1.54 17.80 2.85
N ASN A 125 -1.51 17.74 4.20
CA ASN A 125 -2.10 16.62 4.94
C ASN A 125 -3.62 16.52 4.74
N ALA A 126 -4.32 17.66 4.67
CA ALA A 126 -5.75 17.67 4.40
C ALA A 126 -6.07 17.13 3.01
N LEU A 127 -5.27 17.49 1.99
CA LEU A 127 -5.39 16.98 0.62
C LEU A 127 -5.16 15.47 0.58
N ILE A 128 -4.04 14.98 1.13
CA ILE A 128 -3.68 13.56 1.18
C ILE A 128 -4.78 12.72 1.86
N ARG A 129 -5.28 13.17 3.01
CA ARG A 129 -6.37 12.46 3.71
C ARG A 129 -7.68 12.46 2.93
N SER A 130 -8.03 13.56 2.27
CA SER A 130 -9.24 13.67 1.45
C SER A 130 -9.15 12.77 0.22
N LEU A 131 -7.98 12.72 -0.43
CA LEU A 131 -7.72 11.88 -1.58
C LEU A 131 -7.76 10.39 -1.21
N LEU A 132 -7.10 10.00 -0.13
CA LEU A 132 -7.14 8.62 0.37
C LEU A 132 -8.58 8.20 0.71
N ARG A 133 -9.35 9.09 1.38
CA ARG A 133 -10.75 8.84 1.67
C ARG A 133 -11.57 8.67 0.39
N TYR A 134 -11.37 9.50 -0.62
CA TYR A 134 -12.06 9.40 -1.90
C TYR A 134 -11.80 8.04 -2.56
N MET A 135 -10.53 7.63 -2.66
CA MET A 135 -10.13 6.35 -3.26
C MET A 135 -10.75 5.15 -2.54
N LEU A 136 -10.77 5.17 -1.21
CA LEU A 136 -11.28 4.05 -0.42
C LEU A 136 -12.82 4.01 -0.35
N VAL A 137 -13.51 5.15 -0.44
CA VAL A 137 -14.97 5.24 -0.22
C VAL A 137 -15.75 5.33 -1.52
N LYS A 138 -15.24 6.03 -2.53
CA LYS A 138 -15.99 6.44 -3.72
C LYS A 138 -15.63 5.65 -4.98
N MET A 139 -14.39 5.21 -5.12
CA MET A 139 -13.97 4.50 -6.32
C MET A 139 -14.54 3.08 -6.40
N ASN A 140 -14.87 2.66 -7.62
CA ASN A 140 -15.33 1.30 -7.91
C ASN A 140 -14.21 0.36 -8.35
N GLU A 141 -13.02 0.91 -8.63
CA GLU A 141 -11.84 0.16 -9.01
C GLU A 141 -11.23 -0.57 -7.80
N VAL A 142 -10.38 -1.55 -8.09
CA VAL A 142 -9.52 -2.15 -7.05
C VAL A 142 -8.45 -1.14 -6.67
N VAL A 143 -8.30 -0.88 -5.38
CA VAL A 143 -7.24 -0.04 -4.85
C VAL A 143 -6.27 -0.90 -4.05
N VAL A 144 -4.99 -0.86 -4.39
CA VAL A 144 -3.89 -1.48 -3.62
C VAL A 144 -2.99 -0.37 -3.13
N ALA A 145 -3.01 -0.12 -1.82
CA ALA A 145 -2.20 0.92 -1.19
C ALA A 145 -0.97 0.31 -0.49
N ASP A 146 0.23 0.68 -0.94
CA ASP A 146 1.49 0.41 -0.25
C ASP A 146 1.74 1.51 0.78
N MET A 147 1.79 1.13 2.06
CA MET A 147 1.84 2.09 3.16
C MET A 147 2.91 1.70 4.17
N GLU A 148 3.57 2.69 4.77
CA GLU A 148 4.45 2.44 5.90
C GLU A 148 3.68 1.92 7.12
N ALA A 149 4.41 1.40 8.12
CA ALA A 149 3.87 0.82 9.35
C ALA A 149 2.95 1.73 10.18
N GLY A 150 2.88 3.02 9.85
CA GLY A 150 1.98 4.00 10.47
C GLY A 150 0.61 4.02 9.78
N THR A 151 -0.43 3.84 10.57
CA THR A 151 -1.82 4.04 10.10
C THR A 151 -2.24 5.51 10.20
N GLU A 152 -1.29 6.42 10.28
CA GLU A 152 -1.51 7.85 10.62
C GLU A 152 -2.31 8.59 9.54
N HIS A 153 -2.21 8.14 8.29
CA HIS A 153 -3.01 8.67 7.19
C HIS A 153 -4.43 8.08 7.15
N LEU A 154 -4.66 6.94 7.83
CA LEU A 154 -5.97 6.32 7.96
C LEU A 154 -6.67 6.84 9.22
N GLY A 155 -7.42 7.93 9.12
CA GLY A 155 -8.34 8.33 10.20
C GLY A 155 -9.46 7.29 10.38
N ARG A 156 -10.10 7.27 11.58
CA ARG A 156 -11.19 6.32 11.92
C ARG A 156 -12.31 6.27 10.87
N GLY A 157 -12.63 7.40 10.23
CA GLY A 157 -13.64 7.48 9.18
C GLY A 157 -13.23 6.82 7.85
N THR A 158 -11.94 6.64 7.60
CA THR A 158 -11.37 6.12 6.35
C THR A 158 -10.98 4.65 6.48
N ALA A 159 -10.38 4.29 7.61
CA ALA A 159 -9.88 2.93 7.88
C ALA A 159 -10.96 1.85 7.76
N LYS A 160 -12.20 2.13 8.18
CA LYS A 160 -13.34 1.19 8.08
C LYS A 160 -13.74 0.83 6.65
N HIS A 161 -13.25 1.54 5.64
CA HIS A 161 -13.51 1.27 4.23
C HIS A 161 -12.38 0.48 3.55
N VAL A 162 -11.35 0.11 4.28
CA VAL A 162 -10.36 -0.89 3.86
C VAL A 162 -11.00 -2.26 3.97
N ASP A 163 -11.17 -2.97 2.85
CA ASP A 163 -11.73 -4.33 2.85
C ASP A 163 -10.75 -5.31 3.50
N TYR A 164 -9.45 -5.18 3.17
CA TYR A 164 -8.37 -6.03 3.70
C TYR A 164 -7.14 -5.21 4.05
N MET A 165 -6.65 -5.37 5.27
CA MET A 165 -5.32 -4.89 5.66
C MET A 165 -4.37 -6.08 5.75
N LEU A 166 -3.35 -6.06 4.91
CA LEU A 166 -2.33 -7.10 4.80
C LEU A 166 -1.07 -6.61 5.54
N VAL A 167 -0.82 -7.18 6.69
CA VAL A 167 0.34 -6.84 7.52
C VAL A 167 1.49 -7.77 7.15
N VAL A 168 2.55 -7.25 6.55
CA VAL A 168 3.70 -8.02 6.10
C VAL A 168 4.76 -8.07 7.21
N ALA A 169 5.24 -9.27 7.52
CA ALA A 169 6.31 -9.47 8.49
C ALA A 169 7.29 -10.56 8.07
N GLU A 170 8.56 -10.36 8.39
CA GLU A 170 9.61 -11.40 8.33
C GLU A 170 9.60 -12.26 9.60
N PRO A 171 10.22 -13.47 9.60
CA PRO A 171 10.27 -14.38 10.74
C PRO A 171 11.22 -13.91 11.85
N THR A 172 11.24 -12.59 12.13
CA THR A 172 12.05 -11.99 13.19
C THR A 172 11.17 -11.42 14.29
N LEU A 173 11.58 -11.55 15.54
CA LEU A 173 10.81 -11.05 16.67
C LEU A 173 10.47 -9.55 16.55
N LYS A 174 11.42 -8.75 16.01
CA LYS A 174 11.20 -7.31 15.81
C LYS A 174 10.11 -7.05 14.79
N SER A 175 10.12 -7.78 13.66
CA SER A 175 9.12 -7.63 12.61
C SER A 175 7.74 -8.08 13.08
N LEU A 176 7.67 -9.22 13.75
CA LEU A 176 6.41 -9.78 14.29
C LEU A 176 5.79 -8.88 15.38
N LYS A 177 6.61 -8.28 16.27
CA LYS A 177 6.12 -7.28 17.23
C LYS A 177 5.59 -6.02 16.57
N THR A 178 6.23 -5.56 15.50
CA THR A 178 5.71 -4.44 14.70
C THR A 178 4.38 -4.80 14.06
N ALA A 179 4.25 -6.02 13.51
CA ALA A 179 2.99 -6.49 12.94
C ALA A 179 1.86 -6.55 13.98
N GLN A 180 2.13 -7.01 15.19
CA GLN A 180 1.17 -6.97 16.30
C GLN A 180 0.73 -5.53 16.60
N HIS A 181 1.68 -4.60 16.70
CA HIS A 181 1.37 -3.19 16.97
C HIS A 181 0.49 -2.57 15.88
N ILE A 182 0.81 -2.84 14.61
CA ILE A 182 0.01 -2.38 13.47
C ILE A 182 -1.41 -2.94 13.56
N ARG A 183 -1.57 -4.23 13.86
CA ARG A 183 -2.88 -4.86 14.02
C ARG A 183 -3.70 -4.19 15.13
N ASP A 184 -3.09 -3.95 16.28
CA ASP A 184 -3.77 -3.32 17.41
C ASP A 184 -4.24 -1.91 17.09
N LEU A 185 -3.41 -1.11 16.39
CA LEU A 185 -3.79 0.20 15.87
C LEU A 185 -4.93 0.12 14.84
N ALA A 186 -4.84 -0.81 13.90
CA ALA A 186 -5.84 -1.00 12.85
C ALA A 186 -7.21 -1.38 13.43
N LEU A 187 -7.24 -2.27 14.42
CA LEU A 187 -8.45 -2.61 15.16
C LEU A 187 -9.04 -1.38 15.87
N ALA A 188 -8.22 -0.58 16.52
CA ALA A 188 -8.66 0.66 17.18
C ALA A 188 -9.23 1.69 16.19
N LEU A 189 -8.80 1.66 14.91
CA LEU A 189 -9.33 2.48 13.82
C LEU A 189 -10.58 1.89 13.16
N GLY A 190 -10.96 0.65 13.51
CA GLY A 190 -12.16 -0.02 13.01
C GLY A 190 -11.97 -0.82 11.73
N VAL A 191 -10.73 -1.19 11.37
CA VAL A 191 -10.46 -2.16 10.30
C VAL A 191 -10.91 -3.53 10.77
N ARG A 192 -11.66 -4.25 9.93
CA ARG A 192 -12.28 -5.54 10.32
C ARG A 192 -11.45 -6.74 9.90
N ASN A 193 -10.93 -6.71 8.67
CA ASN A 193 -10.20 -7.84 8.09
C ASN A 193 -8.71 -7.51 8.06
N ILE A 194 -7.99 -7.98 9.07
CA ILE A 194 -6.55 -7.74 9.22
C ILE A 194 -5.87 -9.11 9.18
N PHE A 195 -4.96 -9.28 8.22
CA PHE A 195 -4.28 -10.53 7.99
C PHE A 195 -2.77 -10.36 8.03
N LEU A 196 -2.08 -11.33 8.59
CA LEU A 196 -0.63 -11.43 8.55
C LEU A 196 -0.18 -12.17 7.30
N ILE A 197 0.81 -11.62 6.60
CA ILE A 197 1.60 -12.29 5.58
C ILE A 197 3.00 -12.50 6.13
N GLY A 198 3.41 -13.75 6.27
CA GLY A 198 4.81 -14.09 6.51
C GLY A 198 5.58 -13.94 5.20
N ASN A 199 6.64 -13.12 5.20
CA ASN A 199 7.47 -12.91 4.00
C ASN A 199 8.92 -13.31 4.25
N LYS A 200 9.63 -13.66 3.17
CA LYS A 200 11.03 -14.11 3.19
C LYS A 200 11.23 -15.35 4.06
N VAL A 201 10.27 -16.26 4.04
CA VAL A 201 10.32 -17.52 4.78
C VAL A 201 11.32 -18.45 4.10
N MET A 202 12.38 -18.87 4.82
CA MET A 202 13.46 -19.68 4.25
C MET A 202 13.26 -21.17 4.50
N ASP A 203 12.71 -21.53 5.66
CA ASP A 203 12.58 -22.91 6.10
C ASP A 203 11.39 -23.11 7.06
N GLU A 204 11.20 -24.36 7.50
CA GLU A 204 10.13 -24.72 8.46
C GLU A 204 10.29 -24.04 9.85
N ARG A 205 11.49 -23.67 10.23
CA ARG A 205 11.75 -22.97 11.51
C ARG A 205 11.18 -21.56 11.44
N ASP A 206 11.37 -20.87 10.31
CA ASP A 206 10.82 -19.55 10.04
C ASP A 206 9.29 -19.60 10.04
N GLU A 207 8.72 -20.56 9.32
CA GLU A 207 7.28 -20.76 9.27
C GLU A 207 6.70 -21.01 10.66
N ARG A 208 7.33 -21.89 11.44
CA ARG A 208 6.93 -22.20 12.80
C ARG A 208 6.96 -20.97 13.69
N ALA A 209 8.04 -20.16 13.61
CA ALA A 209 8.17 -18.93 14.40
C ALA A 209 7.02 -17.94 14.12
N ILE A 210 6.63 -17.77 12.84
CA ILE A 210 5.51 -16.91 12.46
C ILE A 210 4.19 -17.50 13.00
N ARG A 211 3.94 -18.80 12.82
CA ARG A 211 2.69 -19.48 13.27
C ARG A 211 2.51 -19.39 14.77
N GLU A 212 3.54 -19.75 15.55
CA GLU A 212 3.49 -19.68 17.00
C GLU A 212 3.26 -18.26 17.54
N PHE A 213 3.90 -17.27 16.90
CA PHE A 213 3.68 -15.88 17.27
C PHE A 213 2.26 -15.42 16.94
N ALA A 214 1.78 -15.77 15.74
CA ALA A 214 0.45 -15.40 15.26
C ALA A 214 -0.64 -16.01 16.16
N GLU A 215 -0.52 -17.30 16.54
CA GLU A 215 -1.43 -17.96 17.47
C GLU A 215 -1.45 -17.29 18.84
N LYS A 216 -0.26 -17.03 19.44
CA LYS A 216 -0.15 -16.35 20.74
C LYS A 216 -0.72 -14.94 20.75
N LYS A 217 -0.84 -14.30 19.58
CA LYS A 217 -1.26 -12.91 19.45
C LYS A 217 -2.58 -12.74 18.73
N ASP A 218 -3.28 -13.81 18.44
CA ASP A 218 -4.55 -13.80 17.70
C ASP A 218 -4.45 -13.02 16.38
N LEU A 219 -3.37 -13.30 15.61
CA LEU A 219 -3.13 -12.77 14.28
C LEU A 219 -3.52 -13.82 13.23
N GLN A 220 -4.45 -13.51 12.38
CA GLN A 220 -4.88 -14.43 11.33
C GLN A 220 -3.88 -14.40 10.16
N ILE A 221 -3.25 -15.54 9.86
CA ILE A 221 -2.33 -15.68 8.73
C ILE A 221 -3.14 -15.96 7.47
N ILE A 222 -2.94 -15.13 6.43
CA ILE A 222 -3.53 -15.37 5.12
C ILE A 222 -2.60 -16.15 4.19
N GLY A 223 -1.28 -16.05 4.36
CA GLY A 223 -0.30 -16.81 3.59
C GLY A 223 1.14 -16.55 4.01
N MET A 224 2.02 -17.34 3.40
CA MET A 224 3.47 -17.26 3.54
C MET A 224 4.08 -17.10 2.16
N VAL A 225 4.98 -16.13 2.01
CA VAL A 225 5.76 -15.90 0.81
C VAL A 225 7.19 -16.34 1.10
N PRO A 226 7.72 -17.31 0.37
CA PRO A 226 9.08 -17.81 0.59
C PRO A 226 10.12 -16.75 0.22
N TYR A 227 11.31 -16.86 0.78
CA TYR A 227 12.47 -16.16 0.28
C TYR A 227 12.78 -16.68 -1.14
N ASP A 228 12.84 -15.75 -2.09
CA ASP A 228 13.04 -16.09 -3.49
C ASP A 228 14.12 -15.18 -4.08
N PRO A 229 15.27 -15.73 -4.52
CA PRO A 229 16.34 -14.95 -5.14
C PRO A 229 15.91 -14.17 -6.38
N GLU A 230 14.90 -14.67 -7.12
CA GLU A 230 14.36 -14.02 -8.31
C GLU A 230 13.77 -12.63 -8.02
N VAL A 231 13.28 -12.42 -6.79
CA VAL A 231 12.82 -11.09 -6.33
C VAL A 231 13.97 -10.10 -6.41
N ARG A 232 15.15 -10.48 -5.93
CA ARG A 232 16.34 -9.61 -5.94
C ARG A 232 16.81 -9.33 -7.37
N GLU A 233 16.82 -10.36 -8.23
CA GLU A 233 17.23 -10.20 -9.64
C GLU A 233 16.26 -9.27 -10.39
N ALA A 234 14.95 -9.38 -10.10
CA ALA A 234 13.93 -8.49 -10.64
C ALA A 234 14.15 -7.04 -10.18
N GLU A 235 14.46 -6.82 -8.91
CA GLU A 235 14.78 -5.49 -8.36
C GLU A 235 16.04 -4.90 -8.99
N LEU A 236 17.10 -5.69 -9.18
CA LEU A 236 18.35 -5.26 -9.82
C LEU A 236 18.16 -4.89 -11.30
N SER A 237 17.31 -5.64 -12.01
CA SER A 237 17.00 -5.38 -13.41
C SER A 237 15.97 -4.26 -13.63
N GLY A 238 15.29 -3.80 -12.59
CA GLY A 238 14.18 -2.86 -12.69
C GLY A 238 12.98 -3.42 -13.45
N THR A 239 12.82 -4.76 -13.47
CA THR A 239 11.75 -5.44 -14.17
C THR A 239 10.81 -6.10 -13.14
N PRO A 240 9.48 -5.94 -13.25
CA PRO A 240 8.57 -6.62 -12.35
C PRO A 240 8.80 -8.13 -12.31
N ILE A 241 8.88 -8.73 -11.12
CA ILE A 241 9.14 -10.17 -10.97
C ILE A 241 8.14 -11.02 -11.76
N ILE A 242 6.91 -10.60 -11.87
CA ILE A 242 5.87 -11.29 -12.63
C ILE A 242 6.15 -11.34 -14.14
N PHE A 243 7.01 -10.47 -14.69
CA PHE A 243 7.47 -10.53 -16.08
C PHE A 243 8.78 -11.30 -16.20
N ASN A 244 9.67 -11.13 -15.24
CA ASN A 244 10.99 -11.74 -15.24
C ASN A 244 10.90 -13.24 -14.92
N SER A 245 10.16 -13.60 -13.88
CA SER A 245 10.06 -14.95 -13.34
C SER A 245 8.63 -15.28 -12.90
N PRO A 246 7.66 -15.41 -13.85
CA PRO A 246 6.23 -15.53 -13.54
C PRO A 246 5.86 -16.80 -12.76
N SER A 247 6.70 -17.82 -12.79
CA SER A 247 6.53 -19.09 -12.06
C SER A 247 7.41 -19.19 -10.82
N SER A 248 8.01 -18.10 -10.38
CA SER A 248 8.81 -18.07 -9.15
C SER A 248 7.97 -18.40 -7.93
N SER A 249 8.60 -18.93 -6.89
CA SER A 249 7.90 -19.33 -5.66
C SER A 249 7.20 -18.16 -4.98
N ALA A 250 7.81 -16.98 -5.03
CA ALA A 250 7.21 -15.77 -4.49
C ALA A 250 5.96 -15.33 -5.29
N VAL A 251 6.03 -15.34 -6.63
CA VAL A 251 4.87 -15.00 -7.48
C VAL A 251 3.73 -15.98 -7.25
N CYS A 252 3.99 -17.29 -7.23
CA CYS A 252 2.97 -18.31 -6.97
C CYS A 252 2.31 -18.10 -5.61
N ALA A 253 3.08 -17.82 -4.56
CA ALA A 253 2.54 -17.56 -3.23
C ALA A 253 1.66 -16.30 -3.19
N ILE A 254 2.05 -15.22 -3.88
CA ILE A 254 1.24 -14.00 -3.96
C ILE A 254 -0.01 -14.23 -4.82
N GLU A 255 0.06 -15.10 -5.83
CA GLU A 255 -1.10 -15.50 -6.62
C GLU A 255 -2.13 -16.26 -5.78
N ASP A 256 -1.68 -17.14 -4.89
CA ASP A 256 -2.53 -17.85 -3.93
C ASP A 256 -3.17 -16.87 -2.92
N LEU A 257 -2.42 -15.87 -2.46
CA LEU A 257 -2.97 -14.78 -1.64
C LEU A 257 -4.09 -14.04 -2.39
N CYS A 258 -3.87 -13.70 -3.66
CA CYS A 258 -4.86 -13.04 -4.50
C CYS A 258 -6.14 -13.89 -4.63
N ASN A 259 -6.01 -15.21 -4.82
CA ASN A 259 -7.13 -16.15 -4.90
C ASN A 259 -7.98 -16.13 -3.62
N ARG A 260 -7.34 -16.14 -2.44
CA ARG A 260 -8.03 -16.08 -1.14
C ARG A 260 -8.76 -14.76 -0.95
N LEU A 261 -8.14 -13.63 -1.31
CA LEU A 261 -8.76 -12.30 -1.19
C LEU A 261 -10.00 -12.15 -2.08
N ILE A 262 -9.93 -12.63 -3.34
CA ILE A 262 -11.06 -12.57 -4.28
C ILE A 262 -12.16 -13.56 -3.87
N GLY A 263 -11.80 -14.75 -3.41
CA GLY A 263 -12.75 -15.79 -2.98
C GLY A 263 -13.57 -15.38 -1.77
N SER A 264 -12.95 -14.72 -0.80
CA SER A 264 -13.59 -14.26 0.44
C SER A 264 -14.64 -13.16 0.21
N LYS A 265 -14.60 -12.42 -0.91
CA LYS A 265 -15.58 -11.37 -1.23
C LYS A 265 -16.81 -11.89 -1.98
N LYS A 266 -16.82 -13.18 -2.38
CA LYS A 266 -17.96 -13.82 -3.05
C LYS A 266 -18.89 -14.55 -2.09
N ALA A 267 -18.47 -14.75 -0.86
CA ALA A 267 -19.24 -15.37 0.23
C ALA A 267 -19.84 -14.28 1.15
#